data_4134d5dce0ffacc430ed626af86ec162
#
_entry.id   4134d5dce0ffacc430ed626af86ec162
#
_cell.length_a   1.000
_cell.length_b   1.000
_cell.length_c   1.000
_cell.angle_alpha   90.00
_cell.angle_beta   90.00
_cell.angle_gamma   90.00
#
_symmetry.space_group_name_H-M   'P 1'
#
loop_
_entity.id
_entity.type
_entity.pdbx_description
1 polymer ?
#
loop_
_entity_poly.entity_id
_entity_poly.type
_entity_poly.pdbx_seq_one_letter_code
_entity_poly.pdbx_strand_id
1 'polypeptide(L)'
;MRHPVLTAASLLLLSHSLSAAGISESRRAELLGLLKHDCGSCHGLSLKGGLGPLLTPAKLQGKPVEFITATILYGRAGTPMPPWRPFLSDGEAAWLAGRIKEGVQ
;
A
#
# COMPACT_ATOMS: atom_id res chain seq x y z
N MET A 1 -55.83 6.98 40.00
CA MET A 1 -54.36 6.89 40.02
C MET A 1 -53.89 6.53 38.63
N ARG A 2 -53.33 7.49 37.92
CA ARG A 2 -52.85 7.30 36.55
C ARG A 2 -51.33 7.07 36.64
N HIS A 3 -50.88 5.89 36.22
CA HIS A 3 -49.46 5.58 36.08
C HIS A 3 -48.94 6.16 34.76
N PRO A 4 -47.87 6.93 34.75
CA PRO A 4 -47.24 7.32 33.48
C PRO A 4 -46.44 6.13 32.95
N VAL A 5 -46.77 5.75 31.74
CA VAL A 5 -45.99 4.78 30.96
C VAL A 5 -44.74 5.51 30.47
N LEU A 6 -43.60 5.17 31.05
CA LEU A 6 -42.28 5.58 30.55
C LEU A 6 -41.95 4.75 29.30
N THR A 7 -42.13 5.33 28.13
CA THR A 7 -41.59 4.79 26.88
C THR A 7 -40.09 5.05 26.84
N ALA A 8 -39.31 4.00 27.11
CA ALA A 8 -37.88 4.04 26.88
C ALA A 8 -37.63 4.03 25.36
N ALA A 9 -37.24 5.19 24.84
CA ALA A 9 -36.74 5.28 23.50
C ALA A 9 -35.33 4.69 23.45
N SER A 10 -35.18 3.46 22.97
CA SER A 10 -33.88 2.86 22.69
C SER A 10 -33.24 3.61 21.53
N LEU A 11 -32.29 4.49 21.85
CA LEU A 11 -31.37 5.05 20.86
C LEU A 11 -30.44 3.93 20.41
N LEU A 12 -30.70 3.33 19.26
CA LEU A 12 -29.74 2.51 18.53
C LEU A 12 -28.63 3.42 18.04
N LEU A 13 -27.53 3.48 18.79
CA LEU A 13 -26.27 4.03 18.32
C LEU A 13 -25.75 3.09 17.25
N LEU A 14 -25.98 3.43 15.99
CA LEU A 14 -25.26 2.83 14.88
C LEU A 14 -23.79 3.26 15.03
N SER A 15 -23.02 2.40 15.65
CA SER A 15 -21.56 2.49 15.63
C SER A 15 -21.12 2.24 14.20
N HIS A 16 -20.98 3.29 13.43
CA HIS A 16 -20.25 3.22 12.18
C HIS A 16 -18.78 3.00 12.57
N SER A 17 -18.38 1.75 12.60
CA SER A 17 -16.97 1.40 12.59
C SER A 17 -16.38 2.02 11.33
N LEU A 18 -15.74 3.21 11.44
CA LEU A 18 -14.79 3.64 10.46
C LEU A 18 -13.68 2.58 10.48
N SER A 19 -13.81 1.61 9.59
CA SER A 19 -12.72 0.72 9.25
C SER A 19 -11.58 1.64 8.85
N ALA A 20 -10.52 1.74 9.69
CA ALA A 20 -9.29 2.39 9.28
C ALA A 20 -8.98 1.84 7.90
N ALA A 21 -8.96 2.73 6.90
CA ALA A 21 -9.02 2.35 5.51
C ALA A 21 -7.81 1.51 5.13
N GLY A 22 -7.87 0.22 5.39
CA GLY A 22 -7.00 -0.76 4.82
C GLY A 22 -7.23 -0.80 3.31
N ILE A 23 -6.20 -1.13 2.56
CA ILE A 23 -6.29 -1.32 1.12
C ILE A 23 -7.22 -2.50 0.86
N SER A 24 -8.23 -2.33 0.03
CA SER A 24 -9.16 -3.39 -0.32
C SER A 24 -8.44 -4.55 -1.01
N GLU A 25 -9.01 -5.75 -0.95
CA GLU A 25 -8.44 -6.92 -1.61
C GLU A 25 -8.32 -6.72 -3.13
N SER A 26 -9.35 -6.13 -3.76
CA SER A 26 -9.30 -5.82 -5.19
C SER A 26 -8.20 -4.82 -5.53
N ARG A 27 -8.00 -3.79 -4.68
CA ARG A 27 -6.93 -2.82 -4.90
C ARG A 27 -5.55 -3.44 -4.70
N ARG A 28 -5.39 -4.36 -3.75
CA ARG A 28 -4.15 -5.12 -3.57
C ARG A 28 -3.80 -5.93 -4.82
N ALA A 29 -4.77 -6.55 -5.44
CA ALA A 29 -4.56 -7.28 -6.69
C ALA A 29 -4.10 -6.36 -7.82
N GLU A 30 -4.71 -5.17 -7.96
CA GLU A 30 -4.26 -4.16 -8.90
C GLU A 30 -2.82 -3.69 -8.63
N LEU A 31 -2.50 -3.44 -7.37
CA LEU A 31 -1.15 -3.02 -6.96
C LEU A 31 -0.10 -4.09 -7.24
N LEU A 32 -0.41 -5.36 -7.05
CA LEU A 32 0.48 -6.46 -7.42
C LEU A 32 0.66 -6.55 -8.93
N GLY A 33 -0.37 -6.28 -9.71
CA GLY A 33 -0.28 -6.15 -11.15
C GLY A 33 0.63 -5.00 -11.58
N LEU A 34 0.49 -3.84 -10.95
CA LEU A 34 1.36 -2.68 -11.15
C LEU A 34 2.82 -3.03 -10.81
N LEU A 35 3.04 -3.68 -9.69
CA LEU A 35 4.37 -4.11 -9.27
C LEU A 35 5.02 -5.03 -10.31
N LYS A 36 4.27 -6.00 -10.81
CA LYS A 36 4.77 -6.95 -11.80
C LYS A 36 5.05 -6.29 -13.16
N HIS A 37 4.12 -5.50 -13.65
CA HIS A 37 4.17 -5.01 -15.03
C HIS A 37 4.82 -3.65 -15.18
N ASP A 38 4.59 -2.73 -14.25
CA ASP A 38 5.14 -1.37 -14.33
C ASP A 38 6.49 -1.27 -13.63
N CYS A 39 6.58 -1.64 -12.37
CA CYS A 39 7.88 -1.71 -11.69
C CYS A 39 8.78 -2.76 -12.35
N GLY A 40 8.22 -3.89 -12.67
CA GLY A 40 8.94 -4.99 -13.32
C GLY A 40 9.47 -4.67 -14.71
N SER A 41 8.92 -3.70 -15.42
CA SER A 41 9.44 -3.29 -16.73
C SER A 41 10.89 -2.79 -16.66
N CYS A 42 11.28 -2.20 -15.54
CA CYS A 42 12.65 -1.74 -15.28
C CYS A 42 13.41 -2.66 -14.31
N HIS A 43 12.74 -3.16 -13.27
CA HIS A 43 13.36 -3.97 -12.22
C HIS A 43 13.35 -5.48 -12.49
N GLY A 44 12.77 -5.90 -13.62
CA GLY A 44 12.57 -7.30 -13.97
C GLY A 44 11.21 -7.82 -13.50
N LEU A 45 10.59 -8.70 -14.30
CA LEU A 45 9.26 -9.26 -13.98
C LEU A 45 9.25 -10.10 -12.70
N SER A 46 10.39 -10.62 -12.30
CA SER A 46 10.60 -11.29 -11.01
C SER A 46 11.42 -10.43 -10.04
N LEU A 47 11.57 -9.12 -10.30
CA LEU A 47 12.31 -8.14 -9.50
C LEU A 47 13.81 -8.48 -9.33
N LYS A 48 14.36 -9.28 -10.22
CA LYS A 48 15.77 -9.72 -10.16
C LYS A 48 16.70 -8.84 -11.02
N GLY A 49 16.26 -7.65 -11.35
CA GLY A 49 17.04 -6.66 -12.09
C GLY A 49 16.72 -6.59 -13.57
N GLY A 50 17.13 -5.51 -14.14
CA GLY A 50 16.97 -5.12 -15.53
C GLY A 50 17.66 -3.79 -15.74
N LEU A 51 16.97 -2.81 -16.30
CA LEU A 51 17.45 -1.41 -16.33
C LEU A 51 17.57 -0.83 -14.91
N GLY A 52 16.66 -1.22 -14.01
CA GLY A 52 16.73 -0.89 -12.59
C GLY A 52 17.43 -1.99 -11.78
N PRO A 53 17.84 -1.69 -10.54
CA PRO A 53 18.51 -2.67 -9.68
C PRO A 53 17.56 -3.78 -9.21
N LEU A 54 18.14 -4.85 -8.66
CA LEU A 54 17.39 -5.91 -8.00
C LEU A 54 16.55 -5.35 -6.84
N LEU A 55 15.33 -5.83 -6.72
CA LEU A 55 14.40 -5.55 -5.62
C LEU A 55 14.11 -6.84 -4.84
N THR A 56 15.14 -7.59 -4.53
CA THR A 56 15.05 -8.81 -3.72
C THR A 56 15.16 -8.50 -2.23
N PRO A 57 14.63 -9.34 -1.34
CA PRO A 57 14.80 -9.16 0.10
C PRO A 57 16.24 -9.01 0.53
N ALA A 58 17.15 -9.79 -0.05
CA ALA A 58 18.57 -9.71 0.23
C ALA A 58 19.18 -8.35 -0.14
N LYS A 59 18.82 -7.82 -1.31
CA LYS A 59 19.31 -6.51 -1.78
C LYS A 59 18.77 -5.36 -0.95
N LEU A 60 17.53 -5.49 -0.44
CA LEU A 60 16.88 -4.46 0.34
C LEU A 60 17.07 -4.62 1.85
N GLN A 61 17.84 -5.61 2.26
CA GLN A 61 18.18 -5.80 3.66
C GLN A 61 18.85 -4.55 4.23
N GLY A 62 18.43 -4.14 5.43
CA GLY A 62 18.92 -2.92 6.07
C GLY A 62 18.30 -1.61 5.57
N LYS A 63 17.50 -1.63 4.50
CA LYS A 63 16.76 -0.46 4.04
C LYS A 63 15.38 -0.43 4.72
N PRO A 64 15.04 0.63 5.46
CA PRO A 64 13.72 0.72 6.08
C PRO A 64 12.61 0.83 5.04
N VAL A 65 11.41 0.37 5.40
CA VAL A 65 10.22 0.48 4.53
C VAL A 65 9.97 1.93 4.12
N GLU A 66 10.17 2.87 5.03
CA GLU A 66 9.98 4.30 4.80
C GLU A 66 10.89 4.84 3.71
N PHE A 67 12.12 4.36 3.64
CA PHE A 67 13.06 4.73 2.57
C PHE A 67 12.58 4.22 1.21
N ILE A 68 12.14 2.97 1.15
CA ILE A 68 11.63 2.36 -0.09
C ILE A 68 10.33 3.06 -0.51
N THR A 69 9.44 3.34 0.42
CA THR A 69 8.19 4.07 0.19
C THR A 69 8.46 5.44 -0.43
N ALA A 70 9.38 6.20 0.15
CA ALA A 70 9.76 7.52 -0.37
C ALA A 70 10.37 7.41 -1.77
N THR A 71 11.18 6.41 -2.02
CA THR A 71 11.78 6.16 -3.33
C THR A 71 10.71 5.87 -4.39
N ILE A 72 9.68 5.09 -4.05
CA ILE A 72 8.55 4.82 -4.94
C ILE A 72 7.78 6.12 -5.22
N LEU A 73 7.43 6.87 -4.19
CA LEU A 73 6.60 8.06 -4.33
C LEU A 73 7.29 9.19 -5.09
N TYR A 74 8.55 9.43 -4.82
CA TYR A 74 9.27 10.61 -5.32
C TYR A 74 10.30 10.29 -6.40
N GLY A 75 10.50 9.01 -6.72
CA GLY A 75 11.50 8.59 -7.67
C GLY A 75 12.92 8.84 -7.16
N ARG A 76 13.87 8.76 -8.08
CA ARG A 76 15.28 9.04 -7.81
C ARG A 76 15.78 10.09 -8.80
N ALA A 77 16.03 11.29 -8.32
CA ALA A 77 16.52 12.40 -9.13
C ALA A 77 17.80 12.01 -9.89
N GLY A 78 17.87 12.37 -11.17
CA GLY A 78 18.99 12.05 -12.04
C GLY A 78 19.04 10.60 -12.55
N THR A 79 17.99 9.82 -12.29
CA THR A 79 17.84 8.42 -12.77
C THR A 79 16.54 8.25 -13.53
N PRO A 80 16.37 7.15 -14.30
CA PRO A 80 15.11 6.85 -14.98
C PRO A 80 13.93 6.53 -14.04
N MET A 81 14.16 6.29 -12.75
CA MET A 81 13.08 5.99 -11.82
C MET A 81 12.17 7.21 -11.61
N PRO A 82 10.92 7.17 -12.10
CA PRO A 82 10.00 8.29 -11.97
C PRO A 82 9.30 8.29 -10.61
N PRO A 83 8.71 9.44 -10.21
CA PRO A 83 7.83 9.49 -9.06
C PRO A 83 6.49 8.82 -9.38
N TRP A 84 6.03 7.93 -8.49
CA TRP A 84 4.74 7.26 -8.60
C TRP A 84 3.62 7.94 -7.79
N ARG A 85 3.93 9.08 -7.18
CA ARG A 85 2.97 9.87 -6.39
C ARG A 85 1.63 10.13 -7.08
N PRO A 86 1.56 10.41 -8.39
CA PRO A 86 0.27 10.63 -9.07
C PRO A 86 -0.64 9.39 -9.10
N PHE A 87 -0.09 8.19 -8.92
CA PHE A 87 -0.82 6.92 -9.07
C PHE A 87 -1.00 6.17 -7.75
N LEU A 88 -0.28 6.54 -6.71
CA LEU A 88 -0.22 5.82 -5.44
C LEU A 88 -0.44 6.75 -4.26
N SER A 89 -1.27 6.31 -3.31
CA SER A 89 -1.33 6.94 -1.99
C SER A 89 -0.10 6.58 -1.16
N ASP A 90 0.12 7.30 -0.06
CA ASP A 90 1.18 6.99 0.90
C ASP A 90 1.06 5.55 1.42
N GLY A 91 -0.16 5.14 1.78
CA GLY A 91 -0.43 3.80 2.28
C GLY A 91 -0.21 2.70 1.24
N GLU A 92 -0.57 2.96 -0.01
CA GLU A 92 -0.35 2.02 -1.12
C GLU A 92 1.14 1.84 -1.43
N ALA A 93 1.90 2.93 -1.46
CA ALA A 93 3.33 2.87 -1.64
C ALA A 93 4.04 2.15 -0.48
N ALA A 94 3.61 2.39 0.76
CA ALA A 94 4.13 1.69 1.93
C ALA A 94 3.81 0.20 1.89
N TRP A 95 2.61 -0.17 1.45
CA TRP A 95 2.23 -1.57 1.28
C TRP A 95 3.09 -2.26 0.23
N LEU A 96 3.29 -1.62 -0.93
CA LEU A 96 4.18 -2.14 -1.98
C LEU A 96 5.61 -2.30 -1.47
N ALA A 97 6.14 -1.30 -0.77
CA ALA A 97 7.47 -1.36 -0.19
C ALA A 97 7.62 -2.55 0.76
N GLY A 98 6.62 -2.80 1.60
CA GLY A 98 6.57 -3.96 2.49
C GLY A 98 6.57 -5.28 1.72
N ARG A 99 5.76 -5.38 0.66
CA ARG A 99 5.69 -6.57 -0.19
C ARG A 99 7.01 -6.86 -0.89
N ILE A 100 7.66 -5.85 -1.44
CA ILE A 100 8.98 -5.98 -2.08
C ILE A 100 10.00 -6.47 -1.08
N LYS A 101 9.99 -5.92 0.12
CA LYS A 101 10.94 -6.27 1.18
C LYS A 101 10.77 -7.69 1.70
N GLU A 102 9.53 -8.16 1.78
CA GLU A 102 9.20 -9.54 2.18
C GLU A 102 9.51 -10.57 1.09
N GLY A 103 9.58 -10.13 -0.13
CA GLY A 103 9.71 -10.98 -1.31
C GLY A 103 8.36 -11.26 -1.97
N VAL A 104 8.24 -10.84 -3.21
CA VAL A 104 7.07 -11.10 -4.06
C VAL A 104 7.38 -12.31 -4.93
N GLN A 105 6.58 -13.37 -4.79
CA GLN A 105 6.63 -14.56 -5.63
C GLN A 105 5.58 -14.47 -6.74
#